data_a3992d3e5c83770c33a6b78a21524234
#
_entry.id   a3992d3e5c83770c33a6b78a21524234
#
_cell.length_a   1.000
_cell.length_b   1.000
_cell.length_c   1.000
_cell.angle_alpha   90.00
_cell.angle_beta   90.00
_cell.angle_gamma   90.00
#
_symmetry.space_group_name_H-M   'P 1'
#
loop_
_entity.id
_entity.type
_entity.pdbx_description
1 polymer ?
#
loop_
_entity_poly.entity_id
_entity_poly.type
_entity_poly.pdbx_seq_one_letter_code
_entity_poly.pdbx_strand_id
1 'polypeptide(L)'
;MNWHGKRYYSFDSFLKNYFGEKIYKVSLNGGFTCPNRDGTLGTGGCIFCSEGGSGDFASSAALSVTDQITAGIEMVSRKIENGKYIAYFQAFTNTYGPIEKLEALYMEAGNDPRIIALAIGTRPDCLPAEVLELLNQLNKIKPVFVELGLQTIHEETASFIRRGYPLSCFDEAVMNLHKIGVLTVVHLILGLPGETNDMMLESVRYLNHLPIHGVKFSMLHILKNTDLADHYEEHPFDVFTLESYVDLILKCIENLSPEIVIHRLTGDGPRDLLIAPEWSVYKRKVLNRIAHEMKVKDVWQGDKL
;
A
#
# COMPACT_ATOMS: atom_id res chain seq x y z
N MET A 1 17.24 6.82 -15.88
CA MET A 1 15.81 6.67 -15.56
C MET A 1 15.13 8.03 -15.64
N ASN A 2 13.96 8.15 -16.28
CA ASN A 2 13.30 9.45 -16.41
C ASN A 2 12.25 9.62 -15.28
N TRP A 3 12.44 10.60 -14.39
CA TRP A 3 11.51 10.86 -13.29
C TRP A 3 10.50 11.99 -13.61
N HIS A 4 10.45 12.43 -14.87
CA HIS A 4 9.51 13.43 -15.36
C HIS A 4 9.50 14.73 -14.53
N GLY A 5 10.71 15.24 -14.18
CA GLY A 5 10.90 16.46 -13.42
C GLY A 5 10.65 16.36 -11.91
N LYS A 6 10.39 15.17 -11.38
CA LYS A 6 10.31 14.92 -9.94
C LYS A 6 11.69 14.61 -9.35
N ARG A 7 11.84 14.82 -8.06
CA ARG A 7 13.07 14.54 -7.30
C ARG A 7 13.10 13.12 -6.71
N TYR A 8 12.11 12.29 -7.06
CA TYR A 8 12.01 10.90 -6.67
C TYR A 8 11.31 10.09 -7.76
N TYR A 9 11.57 8.80 -7.83
CA TYR A 9 10.95 7.89 -8.79
C TYR A 9 9.53 7.57 -8.38
N SER A 10 8.60 8.38 -8.83
CA SER A 10 7.19 8.22 -8.49
C SER A 10 6.51 7.13 -9.32
N PHE A 11 5.45 6.53 -8.78
CA PHE A 11 4.64 5.56 -9.50
C PHE A 11 4.06 6.11 -10.82
N ASP A 12 3.65 7.39 -10.85
CA ASP A 12 3.23 8.06 -12.10
C ASP A 12 4.36 8.10 -13.13
N SER A 13 5.60 8.36 -12.71
CA SER A 13 6.76 8.33 -13.61
C SER A 13 7.06 6.91 -14.10
N PHE A 14 6.97 5.90 -13.21
CA PHE A 14 7.11 4.51 -13.59
C PHE A 14 6.05 4.10 -14.62
N LEU A 15 4.78 4.41 -14.38
CA LEU A 15 3.69 4.05 -15.30
C LEU A 15 3.86 4.68 -16.67
N LYS A 16 4.27 5.95 -16.75
CA LYS A 16 4.55 6.63 -18.01
C LYS A 16 5.75 6.01 -18.76
N ASN A 17 6.80 5.60 -18.04
CA ASN A 17 7.94 4.94 -18.63
C ASN A 17 7.61 3.52 -19.11
N TYR A 18 6.77 2.80 -18.36
CA TYR A 18 6.46 1.39 -18.62
C TYR A 18 5.33 1.19 -19.64
N PHE A 19 4.25 1.98 -19.53
CA PHE A 19 3.06 1.87 -20.39
C PHE A 19 2.95 2.98 -21.43
N GLY A 20 3.79 4.02 -21.36
CA GLY A 20 3.77 5.15 -22.31
C GLY A 20 2.70 6.21 -22.00
N GLU A 21 1.81 5.98 -21.04
CA GLU A 21 0.70 6.86 -20.72
C GLU A 21 0.41 6.96 -19.22
N LYS A 22 -0.46 7.88 -18.87
CA LYS A 22 -0.92 8.03 -17.49
C LYS A 22 -2.00 6.99 -17.18
N ILE A 23 -1.80 6.22 -16.11
CA ILE A 23 -2.69 5.14 -15.68
C ILE A 23 -3.31 5.48 -14.33
N TYR A 24 -4.57 5.11 -14.14
CA TYR A 24 -5.26 5.23 -12.86
C TYR A 24 -5.59 3.86 -12.29
N LYS A 25 -5.63 3.77 -10.95
CA LYS A 25 -6.13 2.58 -10.25
C LYS A 25 -7.64 2.70 -10.06
N VAL A 26 -8.36 1.60 -10.27
CA VAL A 26 -9.74 1.41 -9.85
C VAL A 26 -9.76 0.41 -8.70
N SER A 27 -10.33 0.79 -7.56
CA SER A 27 -10.34 -0.02 -6.34
C SER A 27 -11.49 -1.01 -6.38
N LEU A 28 -11.17 -2.28 -6.17
CA LEU A 28 -12.09 -3.42 -6.20
C LEU A 28 -12.14 -4.10 -4.83
N ASN A 29 -13.27 -4.71 -4.54
CA ASN A 29 -13.51 -5.53 -3.37
C ASN A 29 -13.82 -6.97 -3.79
N GLY A 30 -12.92 -7.91 -3.47
CA GLY A 30 -13.08 -9.34 -3.77
C GLY A 30 -13.98 -10.10 -2.79
N GLY A 31 -14.50 -9.43 -1.76
CA GLY A 31 -15.32 -10.06 -0.71
C GLY A 31 -14.51 -11.06 0.12
N PHE A 32 -13.25 -10.73 0.41
CA PHE A 32 -12.36 -11.51 1.29
C PHE A 32 -12.41 -11.03 2.73
N THR A 33 -11.81 -11.78 3.62
CA THR A 33 -11.58 -11.45 5.02
C THR A 33 -10.08 -11.37 5.31
N CYS A 34 -9.72 -11.43 6.58
CA CYS A 34 -8.33 -11.40 7.04
C CYS A 34 -8.15 -12.42 8.17
N PRO A 35 -7.04 -13.18 8.24
CA PRO A 35 -6.75 -14.11 9.34
C PRO A 35 -6.79 -13.45 10.73
N ASN A 36 -6.51 -12.16 10.82
CA ASN A 36 -6.63 -11.41 12.08
C ASN A 36 -8.08 -11.07 12.46
N ARG A 37 -9.09 -11.44 11.64
CA ARG A 37 -10.51 -11.07 11.87
C ARG A 37 -11.46 -12.23 11.91
N ASP A 38 -11.15 -13.34 11.26
CA ASP A 38 -12.06 -14.50 11.14
C ASP A 38 -11.84 -15.57 12.22
N GLY A 39 -10.96 -15.31 13.18
CA GLY A 39 -10.64 -16.23 14.27
C GLY A 39 -9.43 -17.13 13.99
N THR A 40 -8.85 -17.11 12.80
CA THR A 40 -7.67 -17.92 12.46
C THR A 40 -6.45 -17.49 13.29
N LEU A 41 -6.16 -16.21 13.34
CA LEU A 41 -5.11 -15.61 14.19
C LEU A 41 -5.71 -14.69 15.27
N GLY A 42 -6.87 -14.11 15.02
CA GLY A 42 -7.58 -13.23 15.92
C GLY A 42 -8.90 -12.73 15.34
N THR A 43 -9.68 -12.01 16.14
CA THR A 43 -11.00 -11.50 15.73
C THR A 43 -11.04 -9.97 15.58
N GLY A 44 -10.11 -9.24 16.24
CA GLY A 44 -10.10 -7.77 16.27
C GLY A 44 -9.40 -7.10 15.08
N GLY A 45 -8.62 -7.84 14.29
CA GLY A 45 -7.76 -7.26 13.25
C GLY A 45 -6.50 -6.60 13.82
N CYS A 46 -5.73 -5.94 12.96
CA CYS A 46 -4.66 -5.04 13.42
C CYS A 46 -5.29 -3.85 14.16
N ILE A 47 -4.63 -3.36 15.22
CA ILE A 47 -5.21 -2.35 16.12
C ILE A 47 -5.63 -1.05 15.44
N PHE A 48 -5.03 -0.72 14.29
CA PHE A 48 -5.29 0.51 13.51
C PHE A 48 -6.30 0.29 12.36
N CYS A 49 -6.75 -0.95 12.12
CA CYS A 49 -7.58 -1.27 10.96
C CYS A 49 -9.05 -0.93 11.22
N SER A 50 -9.65 -0.08 10.38
CA SER A 50 -11.11 0.16 10.38
C SER A 50 -11.91 -1.11 10.05
N GLU A 51 -13.21 -1.09 10.28
CA GLU A 51 -14.11 -2.19 9.87
C GLU A 51 -14.02 -2.52 8.37
N GLY A 52 -13.74 -1.52 7.54
CA GLY A 52 -13.53 -1.68 6.09
C GLY A 52 -12.23 -2.36 5.69
N GLY A 53 -11.32 -2.65 6.62
CA GLY A 53 -10.10 -3.41 6.35
C GLY A 53 -9.22 -2.83 5.25
N SER A 54 -8.94 -1.52 5.27
CA SER A 54 -8.26 -0.76 4.20
C SER A 54 -9.06 -0.61 2.89
N GLY A 55 -10.31 -1.05 2.87
CA GLY A 55 -11.22 -1.02 1.71
C GLY A 55 -12.26 0.09 1.75
N ASP A 56 -12.13 1.08 2.62
CA ASP A 56 -13.12 2.16 2.82
C ASP A 56 -13.48 2.91 1.52
N PHE A 57 -12.63 2.83 0.51
CA PHE A 57 -12.84 3.46 -0.82
C PHE A 57 -13.12 2.44 -1.94
N ALA A 58 -13.27 1.15 -1.62
CA ALA A 58 -13.57 0.12 -2.60
C ALA A 58 -15.08 0.02 -2.85
N SER A 59 -15.45 -0.47 -4.04
CA SER A 59 -16.83 -0.76 -4.39
C SER A 59 -17.44 -1.86 -3.51
N SER A 60 -18.76 -2.01 -3.53
CA SER A 60 -19.43 -3.12 -2.83
C SER A 60 -19.02 -4.48 -3.40
N ALA A 61 -18.68 -5.43 -2.53
CA ALA A 61 -18.38 -6.82 -2.91
C ALA A 61 -19.60 -7.57 -3.48
N ALA A 62 -20.80 -7.01 -3.39
CA ALA A 62 -22.02 -7.59 -3.98
C ALA A 62 -22.08 -7.40 -5.51
N LEU A 63 -21.26 -6.50 -6.08
CA LEU A 63 -21.17 -6.28 -7.52
C LEU A 63 -20.17 -7.25 -8.15
N SER A 64 -20.39 -7.63 -9.42
CA SER A 64 -19.39 -8.32 -10.22
C SER A 64 -18.09 -7.49 -10.35
N VAL A 65 -16.97 -8.11 -10.64
CA VAL A 65 -15.70 -7.39 -10.86
C VAL A 65 -15.84 -6.42 -12.03
N THR A 66 -16.51 -6.82 -13.10
CA THR A 66 -16.78 -5.99 -14.28
C THR A 66 -17.60 -4.76 -13.94
N ASP A 67 -18.63 -4.89 -13.11
CA ASP A 67 -19.47 -3.76 -12.66
C ASP A 67 -18.67 -2.81 -11.75
N GLN A 68 -17.85 -3.36 -10.85
CA GLN A 68 -16.97 -2.56 -10.01
C GLN A 68 -15.93 -1.78 -10.85
N ILE A 69 -15.35 -2.41 -11.88
CA ILE A 69 -14.43 -1.75 -12.82
C ILE A 69 -15.17 -0.60 -13.53
N THR A 70 -16.37 -0.84 -14.02
CA THR A 70 -17.17 0.18 -14.71
C THR A 70 -17.46 1.37 -13.80
N ALA A 71 -17.97 1.12 -12.60
CA ALA A 71 -18.24 2.17 -11.62
C ALA A 71 -16.95 2.94 -11.22
N GLY A 72 -15.85 2.22 -11.02
CA GLY A 72 -14.56 2.84 -10.69
C GLY A 72 -14.01 3.71 -11.82
N ILE A 73 -14.19 3.30 -13.08
CA ILE A 73 -13.83 4.09 -14.26
C ILE A 73 -14.68 5.36 -14.34
N GLU A 74 -15.98 5.28 -14.13
CA GLU A 74 -16.88 6.45 -14.13
C GLU A 74 -16.45 7.52 -13.10
N MET A 75 -16.03 7.09 -11.91
CA MET A 75 -15.52 8.01 -10.87
C MET A 75 -14.24 8.77 -11.30
N VAL A 76 -13.40 8.18 -12.16
CA VAL A 76 -12.14 8.78 -12.62
C VAL A 76 -12.23 9.31 -14.05
N SER A 77 -13.29 9.03 -14.80
CA SER A 77 -13.49 9.42 -16.23
C SER A 77 -13.35 10.91 -16.48
N ARG A 78 -13.71 11.75 -15.50
CA ARG A 78 -13.49 13.21 -15.58
C ARG A 78 -12.03 13.63 -15.70
N LYS A 79 -11.09 12.70 -15.46
CA LYS A 79 -9.64 12.95 -15.47
C LYS A 79 -8.95 12.42 -16.72
N ILE A 80 -9.59 11.48 -17.43
CA ILE A 80 -9.02 10.83 -18.63
C ILE A 80 -10.13 10.22 -19.48
N GLU A 81 -10.15 10.53 -20.77
CA GLU A 81 -11.02 9.87 -21.76
C GLU A 81 -10.28 8.67 -22.38
N ASN A 82 -10.98 7.54 -22.52
CA ASN A 82 -10.43 6.30 -23.11
C ASN A 82 -9.14 5.80 -22.49
N GLY A 83 -8.94 6.03 -21.17
CA GLY A 83 -7.75 5.62 -20.47
C GLY A 83 -7.67 4.12 -20.23
N LYS A 84 -6.46 3.67 -19.84
CA LYS A 84 -6.21 2.33 -19.30
C LYS A 84 -6.09 2.39 -17.79
N TYR A 85 -6.41 1.25 -17.14
CA TYR A 85 -6.53 1.21 -15.69
C TYR A 85 -5.80 0.02 -15.08
N ILE A 86 -5.46 0.13 -13.81
CA ILE A 86 -5.01 -0.97 -12.96
C ILE A 86 -6.18 -1.40 -12.09
N ALA A 87 -6.59 -2.66 -12.17
CA ALA A 87 -7.56 -3.25 -11.25
C ALA A 87 -6.89 -3.51 -9.90
N TYR A 88 -7.33 -2.83 -8.85
CA TYR A 88 -6.71 -2.89 -7.54
C TYR A 88 -7.63 -3.54 -6.50
N PHE A 89 -7.37 -4.80 -6.16
CA PHE A 89 -8.02 -5.52 -5.08
C PHE A 89 -7.42 -5.04 -3.74
N GLN A 90 -8.16 -4.22 -3.03
CA GLN A 90 -7.65 -3.47 -1.88
C GLN A 90 -8.19 -3.94 -0.53
N ALA A 91 -9.48 -4.28 -0.44
CA ALA A 91 -10.14 -4.59 0.82
C ALA A 91 -9.62 -5.89 1.44
N PHE A 92 -9.19 -5.84 2.69
CA PHE A 92 -8.71 -7.00 3.47
C PHE A 92 -7.50 -7.72 2.87
N THR A 93 -7.49 -9.06 2.92
CA THR A 93 -6.38 -9.92 2.47
C THR A 93 -6.80 -10.67 1.21
N ASN A 94 -6.42 -10.14 0.05
CA ASN A 94 -6.98 -10.57 -1.23
C ASN A 94 -6.42 -11.89 -1.78
N THR A 95 -5.52 -12.56 -1.06
CA THR A 95 -5.07 -13.92 -1.39
C THR A 95 -5.52 -14.94 -0.35
N TYR A 96 -6.37 -14.52 0.59
CA TYR A 96 -6.89 -15.35 1.66
C TYR A 96 -8.32 -15.81 1.36
N GLY A 97 -8.42 -16.95 0.70
CA GLY A 97 -9.69 -17.57 0.30
C GLY A 97 -9.48 -18.77 -0.61
N PRO A 98 -10.57 -19.46 -1.02
CA PRO A 98 -10.48 -20.59 -1.94
C PRO A 98 -9.85 -20.20 -3.26
N ILE A 99 -8.95 -21.03 -3.78
CA ILE A 99 -8.16 -20.73 -4.99
C ILE A 99 -9.05 -20.52 -6.22
N GLU A 100 -10.15 -21.27 -6.33
CA GLU A 100 -11.10 -21.15 -7.43
C GLU A 100 -11.80 -19.78 -7.44
N LYS A 101 -12.08 -19.23 -6.24
CA LYS A 101 -12.63 -17.87 -6.11
C LYS A 101 -11.61 -16.81 -6.51
N LEU A 102 -10.35 -16.97 -6.07
CA LEU A 102 -9.25 -16.06 -6.43
C LEU A 102 -9.05 -16.04 -7.95
N GLU A 103 -8.95 -17.22 -8.57
CA GLU A 103 -8.79 -17.37 -10.01
C GLU A 103 -9.93 -16.72 -10.76
N ALA A 104 -11.20 -17.00 -10.40
CA ALA A 104 -12.37 -16.42 -11.06
C ALA A 104 -12.36 -14.90 -11.04
N LEU A 105 -12.10 -14.27 -9.87
CA LEU A 105 -12.11 -12.82 -9.72
C LEU A 105 -10.94 -12.15 -10.48
N TYR A 106 -9.76 -12.76 -10.41
CA TYR A 106 -8.57 -12.18 -11.07
C TYR A 106 -8.61 -12.38 -12.57
N MET A 107 -9.12 -13.51 -13.07
CA MET A 107 -9.32 -13.72 -14.50
C MET A 107 -10.41 -12.81 -15.06
N GLU A 108 -11.50 -12.56 -14.33
CA GLU A 108 -12.52 -11.60 -14.74
C GLU A 108 -11.91 -10.19 -14.90
N ALA A 109 -11.13 -9.71 -13.91
CA ALA A 109 -10.43 -8.43 -14.01
C ALA A 109 -9.36 -8.45 -15.11
N GLY A 110 -8.60 -9.54 -15.21
CA GLY A 110 -7.50 -9.70 -16.18
C GLY A 110 -7.98 -9.74 -17.63
N ASN A 111 -9.18 -10.27 -17.89
CA ASN A 111 -9.74 -10.34 -19.23
C ASN A 111 -10.42 -9.03 -19.69
N ASP A 112 -10.68 -8.09 -18.78
CA ASP A 112 -11.25 -6.79 -19.16
C ASP A 112 -10.25 -6.00 -20.03
N PRO A 113 -10.61 -5.59 -21.23
CA PRO A 113 -9.71 -4.88 -22.16
C PRO A 113 -9.29 -3.48 -21.67
N ARG A 114 -10.02 -2.90 -20.73
CA ARG A 114 -9.71 -1.61 -20.11
C ARG A 114 -8.61 -1.72 -19.05
N ILE A 115 -8.39 -2.93 -18.51
CA ILE A 115 -7.39 -3.21 -17.48
C ILE A 115 -6.08 -3.64 -18.13
N ILE A 116 -4.97 -3.03 -17.76
CA ILE A 116 -3.63 -3.34 -18.30
C ILE A 116 -2.70 -3.98 -17.26
N ALA A 117 -3.06 -3.92 -15.98
CA ALA A 117 -2.32 -4.55 -14.90
C ALA A 117 -3.25 -4.85 -13.72
N LEU A 118 -2.87 -5.79 -12.87
CA LEU A 118 -3.54 -6.09 -11.61
C LEU A 118 -2.69 -5.59 -10.43
N ALA A 119 -3.33 -5.12 -9.37
CA ALA A 119 -2.69 -4.85 -8.09
C ALA A 119 -3.48 -5.57 -6.98
N ILE A 120 -2.79 -6.32 -6.13
CA ILE A 120 -3.40 -7.22 -5.16
C ILE A 120 -2.80 -6.93 -3.78
N GLY A 121 -3.60 -6.34 -2.89
CA GLY A 121 -3.19 -6.08 -1.51
C GLY A 121 -3.36 -7.33 -0.65
N THR A 122 -2.28 -7.75 0.02
CA THR A 122 -2.32 -8.98 0.82
C THR A 122 -1.31 -8.96 1.96
N ARG A 123 -1.31 -10.05 2.73
CA ARG A 123 -0.37 -10.36 3.81
C ARG A 123 0.69 -11.35 3.33
N PRO A 124 1.93 -11.26 3.83
CA PRO A 124 3.01 -12.20 3.50
C PRO A 124 2.68 -13.68 3.81
N ASP A 125 2.00 -13.92 4.94
CA ASP A 125 1.60 -15.25 5.42
C ASP A 125 0.40 -15.86 4.67
N CYS A 126 -0.14 -15.15 3.67
CA CYS A 126 -1.26 -15.61 2.83
C CYS A 126 -0.84 -15.84 1.37
N LEU A 127 0.37 -16.36 1.15
CA LEU A 127 0.93 -16.66 -0.16
C LEU A 127 1.37 -18.14 -0.26
N PRO A 128 0.45 -19.11 -0.10
CA PRO A 128 0.78 -20.53 -0.29
C PRO A 128 1.16 -20.84 -1.74
N ALA A 129 1.75 -21.99 -1.99
CA ALA A 129 2.29 -22.38 -3.30
C ALA A 129 1.27 -22.25 -4.43
N GLU A 130 0.01 -22.63 -4.19
CA GLU A 130 -1.08 -22.53 -5.18
C GLU A 130 -1.41 -21.08 -5.55
N VAL A 131 -1.34 -20.14 -4.59
CA VAL A 131 -1.53 -18.72 -4.86
C VAL A 131 -0.34 -18.15 -5.64
N LEU A 132 0.90 -18.53 -5.29
CA LEU A 132 2.08 -18.13 -6.04
C LEU A 132 2.02 -18.61 -7.50
N GLU A 133 1.53 -19.84 -7.74
CA GLU A 133 1.35 -20.35 -9.10
C GLU A 133 0.25 -19.57 -9.86
N LEU A 134 -0.88 -19.26 -9.23
CA LEU A 134 -1.92 -18.41 -9.82
C LEU A 134 -1.37 -17.03 -10.18
N LEU A 135 -0.62 -16.38 -9.28
CA LEU A 135 0.02 -15.08 -9.55
C LEU A 135 1.03 -15.16 -10.69
N ASN A 136 1.80 -16.25 -10.78
CA ASN A 136 2.73 -16.50 -11.89
C ASN A 136 1.99 -16.62 -13.23
N GLN A 137 0.85 -17.31 -13.27
CA GLN A 137 0.02 -17.44 -14.48
C GLN A 137 -0.58 -16.09 -14.89
N LEU A 138 -1.13 -15.33 -13.95
CA LEU A 138 -1.68 -13.99 -14.19
C LEU A 138 -0.61 -13.03 -14.69
N ASN A 139 0.61 -13.09 -14.15
CA ASN A 139 1.71 -12.20 -14.53
C ASN A 139 2.20 -12.45 -15.97
N LYS A 140 1.94 -13.64 -16.54
CA LYS A 140 2.18 -13.93 -17.98
C LYS A 140 1.14 -13.29 -18.90
N ILE A 141 -0.05 -12.96 -18.38
CA ILE A 141 -1.15 -12.34 -19.12
C ILE A 141 -1.05 -10.81 -19.05
N LYS A 142 -0.92 -10.27 -17.84
CA LYS A 142 -0.79 -8.83 -17.55
C LYS A 142 0.12 -8.64 -16.34
N PRO A 143 0.90 -7.55 -16.27
CA PRO A 143 1.73 -7.25 -15.11
C PRO A 143 0.94 -7.28 -13.79
N VAL A 144 1.47 -7.97 -12.80
CA VAL A 144 0.88 -8.09 -11.47
C VAL A 144 1.73 -7.36 -10.45
N PHE A 145 1.10 -6.47 -9.69
CA PHE A 145 1.67 -5.86 -8.49
C PHE A 145 1.10 -6.58 -7.28
N VAL A 146 1.95 -7.11 -6.40
CA VAL A 146 1.52 -7.60 -5.08
C VAL A 146 1.94 -6.60 -4.02
N GLU A 147 0.95 -6.06 -3.31
CA GLU A 147 1.15 -5.06 -2.27
C GLU A 147 1.16 -5.75 -0.90
N LEU A 148 2.36 -5.88 -0.32
CA LEU A 148 2.59 -6.57 0.95
C LEU A 148 2.61 -5.61 2.14
N GLY A 149 1.88 -5.95 3.18
CA GLY A 149 1.94 -5.24 4.45
C GLY A 149 3.19 -5.68 5.24
N LEU A 150 4.23 -4.86 5.32
CA LEU A 150 5.33 -5.01 6.28
C LEU A 150 5.04 -4.21 7.55
N GLN A 151 4.60 -3.00 7.37
CA GLN A 151 4.28 -1.96 8.36
C GLN A 151 5.54 -1.44 9.07
N THR A 152 6.33 -2.32 9.68
CA THR A 152 7.60 -2.07 10.37
C THR A 152 8.47 -3.33 10.37
N ILE A 153 9.79 -3.18 10.52
CA ILE A 153 10.71 -4.31 10.76
C ILE A 153 10.87 -4.66 12.24
N HIS A 154 10.41 -3.79 13.15
CA HIS A 154 10.60 -3.94 14.60
C HIS A 154 9.54 -4.88 15.17
N GLU A 155 9.96 -6.06 15.65
CA GLU A 155 9.05 -7.14 16.08
C GLU A 155 8.23 -6.76 17.32
N GLU A 156 8.74 -5.92 18.21
CA GLU A 156 7.99 -5.42 19.35
C GLU A 156 6.80 -4.57 18.89
N THR A 157 7.06 -3.60 17.99
CA THR A 157 6.00 -2.79 17.36
C THR A 157 5.04 -3.65 16.53
N ALA A 158 5.56 -4.62 15.78
CA ALA A 158 4.77 -5.54 14.98
C ALA A 158 3.81 -6.39 15.83
N SER A 159 4.28 -6.82 17.00
CA SER A 159 3.46 -7.53 18.00
C SER A 159 2.38 -6.61 18.57
N PHE A 160 2.77 -5.39 18.97
CA PHE A 160 1.83 -4.39 19.51
C PHE A 160 0.69 -4.09 18.51
N ILE A 161 1.01 -3.87 17.25
CA ILE A 161 -0.01 -3.60 16.22
C ILE A 161 -0.77 -4.86 15.74
N ARG A 162 -0.48 -6.02 16.30
CA ARG A 162 -1.07 -7.32 15.93
C ARG A 162 -0.86 -7.67 14.45
N ARG A 163 0.36 -7.44 13.93
CA ARG A 163 0.69 -7.81 12.56
C ARG A 163 0.45 -9.30 12.27
N GLY A 164 0.81 -10.18 13.23
CA GLY A 164 0.44 -11.60 13.24
C GLY A 164 1.36 -12.52 12.43
N TYR A 165 2.50 -12.03 11.93
CA TYR A 165 3.56 -12.81 11.28
C TYR A 165 4.94 -12.19 11.56
N PRO A 166 6.01 -13.02 11.62
CA PRO A 166 7.38 -12.53 11.84
C PRO A 166 7.96 -11.88 10.58
N LEU A 167 9.04 -11.11 10.74
CA LEU A 167 9.76 -10.48 9.63
C LEU A 167 10.26 -11.51 8.61
N SER A 168 10.73 -12.68 9.05
CA SER A 168 11.19 -13.75 8.17
C SER A 168 10.13 -14.25 7.19
N CYS A 169 8.85 -14.25 7.58
CA CYS A 169 7.74 -14.58 6.69
C CYS A 169 7.60 -13.55 5.57
N PHE A 170 7.80 -12.26 5.88
CA PHE A 170 7.81 -11.20 4.88
C PHE A 170 8.98 -11.38 3.90
N ASP A 171 10.18 -11.67 4.39
CA ASP A 171 11.37 -11.88 3.55
C ASP A 171 11.16 -13.04 2.58
N GLU A 172 10.66 -14.16 3.08
CA GLU A 172 10.33 -15.34 2.26
C GLU A 172 9.30 -15.00 1.18
N ALA A 173 8.24 -14.27 1.52
CA ALA A 173 7.22 -13.84 0.58
C ALA A 173 7.79 -12.95 -0.52
N VAL A 174 8.65 -11.97 -0.19
CA VAL A 174 9.32 -11.11 -1.17
C VAL A 174 10.17 -11.94 -2.12
N MET A 175 10.98 -12.88 -1.60
CA MET A 175 11.83 -13.74 -2.41
C MET A 175 11.02 -14.66 -3.34
N ASN A 176 9.89 -15.19 -2.87
CA ASN A 176 9.03 -16.05 -3.68
C ASN A 176 8.33 -15.26 -4.79
N LEU A 177 7.84 -14.05 -4.52
CA LEU A 177 7.28 -13.16 -5.53
C LEU A 177 8.32 -12.73 -6.57
N HIS A 178 9.54 -12.44 -6.13
CA HIS A 178 10.65 -12.10 -7.04
C HIS A 178 10.98 -13.23 -8.01
N LYS A 179 11.02 -14.49 -7.54
CA LYS A 179 11.29 -15.68 -8.40
C LYS A 179 10.29 -15.84 -9.54
N ILE A 180 9.04 -15.42 -9.36
CA ILE A 180 7.99 -15.48 -10.39
C ILE A 180 7.81 -14.17 -11.15
N GLY A 181 8.71 -13.17 -10.94
CA GLY A 181 8.74 -11.90 -11.67
C GLY A 181 7.60 -10.94 -11.34
N VAL A 182 6.89 -11.12 -10.23
CA VAL A 182 5.82 -10.23 -9.77
C VAL A 182 6.41 -8.96 -9.16
N LEU A 183 5.77 -7.82 -9.42
CA LEU A 183 6.20 -6.51 -8.93
C LEU A 183 5.76 -6.32 -7.48
N THR A 184 6.66 -6.55 -6.53
CA THR A 184 6.36 -6.44 -5.10
C THR A 184 6.39 -5.00 -4.63
N VAL A 185 5.33 -4.53 -3.99
CA VAL A 185 5.20 -3.20 -3.39
C VAL A 185 5.00 -3.33 -1.88
N VAL A 186 5.85 -2.69 -1.11
CA VAL A 186 5.84 -2.81 0.35
C VAL A 186 5.10 -1.65 0.99
N HIS A 187 4.24 -1.94 1.96
CA HIS A 187 3.58 -0.94 2.78
C HIS A 187 4.34 -0.74 4.09
N LEU A 188 4.78 0.49 4.37
CA LEU A 188 5.28 0.95 5.66
C LEU A 188 4.29 1.92 6.29
N ILE A 189 4.15 1.86 7.61
CA ILE A 189 3.41 2.83 8.40
C ILE A 189 4.40 3.64 9.23
N LEU A 190 4.42 4.94 9.04
CA LEU A 190 5.25 5.88 9.79
C LEU A 190 4.45 6.46 10.96
N GLY A 191 5.06 6.52 12.13
CA GLY A 191 4.45 7.06 13.36
C GLY A 191 3.72 6.01 14.19
N LEU A 192 4.10 4.74 14.08
CA LEU A 192 3.60 3.69 14.98
C LEU A 192 4.03 3.99 16.43
N PRO A 193 3.17 3.73 17.43
CA PRO A 193 3.49 3.99 18.82
C PRO A 193 4.78 3.29 19.26
N GLY A 194 5.65 4.03 19.95
CA GLY A 194 6.95 3.53 20.42
C GLY A 194 8.08 3.63 19.41
N GLU A 195 7.81 3.91 18.13
CA GLU A 195 8.88 4.07 17.13
C GLU A 195 9.46 5.48 17.09
N THR A 196 10.77 5.54 17.13
CA THR A 196 11.54 6.77 16.88
C THR A 196 11.73 7.00 15.38
N ASN A 197 12.12 8.23 15.00
CA ASN A 197 12.47 8.53 13.61
C ASN A 197 13.60 7.62 13.08
N ASP A 198 14.56 7.25 13.90
CA ASP A 198 15.68 6.38 13.51
C ASP A 198 15.19 4.94 13.24
N MET A 199 14.28 4.41 14.05
CA MET A 199 13.65 3.10 13.82
C MET A 199 12.86 3.08 12.51
N MET A 200 12.10 4.14 12.21
CA MET A 200 11.39 4.26 10.93
C MET A 200 12.36 4.32 9.74
N LEU A 201 13.50 5.02 9.89
CA LEU A 201 14.55 5.07 8.86
C LEU A 201 15.27 3.73 8.71
N GLU A 202 15.45 2.96 9.77
CA GLU A 202 15.96 1.59 9.69
C GLU A 202 15.05 0.71 8.84
N SER A 203 13.72 0.82 9.03
CA SER A 203 12.74 0.13 8.19
C SER A 203 12.84 0.53 6.72
N VAL A 204 13.13 1.79 6.41
CA VAL A 204 13.35 2.26 5.03
C VAL A 204 14.66 1.70 4.45
N ARG A 205 15.77 1.76 5.20
CA ARG A 205 17.08 1.23 4.75
C ARG A 205 17.03 -0.26 4.52
N TYR A 206 16.27 -0.99 5.33
CA TYR A 206 16.07 -2.43 5.18
C TYR A 206 15.52 -2.80 3.79
N LEU A 207 14.60 -2.00 3.25
CA LEU A 207 14.02 -2.24 1.93
C LEU A 207 15.06 -2.20 0.80
N ASN A 208 16.17 -1.48 0.96
CA ASN A 208 17.23 -1.38 -0.07
C ASN A 208 17.95 -2.72 -0.31
N HIS A 209 17.85 -3.67 0.62
CA HIS A 209 18.48 -5.00 0.52
C HIS A 209 17.56 -6.06 -0.08
N LEU A 210 16.32 -5.69 -0.42
CA LEU A 210 15.30 -6.63 -0.90
C LEU A 210 14.98 -6.39 -2.39
N PRO A 211 14.69 -7.44 -3.16
CA PRO A 211 14.33 -7.31 -4.57
C PRO A 211 12.87 -6.86 -4.74
N ILE A 212 12.55 -5.69 -4.22
CA ILE A 212 11.23 -5.10 -4.31
C ILE A 212 11.13 -4.10 -5.46
N HIS A 213 9.93 -3.94 -6.01
CA HIS A 213 9.64 -2.95 -7.03
C HIS A 213 9.40 -1.56 -6.45
N GLY A 214 8.67 -1.49 -5.34
CA GLY A 214 8.26 -0.19 -4.82
C GLY A 214 7.84 -0.18 -3.38
N VAL A 215 7.59 1.03 -2.87
CA VAL A 215 7.16 1.27 -1.49
C VAL A 215 5.99 2.24 -1.43
N LYS A 216 5.10 2.03 -0.46
CA LYS A 216 4.09 2.98 -0.03
C LYS A 216 4.41 3.45 1.39
N PHE A 217 4.73 4.72 1.54
CA PHE A 217 4.77 5.36 2.85
C PHE A 217 3.35 5.77 3.24
N SER A 218 2.85 5.18 4.30
CA SER A 218 1.59 5.56 4.93
C SER A 218 1.90 6.17 6.29
N MET A 219 1.24 7.25 6.61
CA MET A 219 1.23 7.80 7.97
C MET A 219 0.19 7.06 8.79
N LEU A 220 0.49 6.83 10.06
CA LEU A 220 -0.49 6.30 10.99
C LEU A 220 -1.70 7.24 11.07
N HIS A 221 -2.88 6.66 10.93
CA HIS A 221 -4.15 7.33 11.22
C HIS A 221 -4.79 6.70 12.45
N ILE A 222 -5.20 7.52 13.39
CA ILE A 222 -6.03 7.10 14.51
C ILE A 222 -7.48 7.28 14.06
N LEU A 223 -8.18 6.16 13.91
CA LEU A 223 -9.55 6.12 13.41
C LEU A 223 -10.50 5.70 14.51
N LYS A 224 -11.68 6.32 14.55
CA LYS A 224 -12.77 5.91 15.45
C LYS A 224 -13.10 4.43 15.28
N ASN A 225 -13.57 3.81 16.33
CA ASN A 225 -13.98 2.40 16.37
C ASN A 225 -12.81 1.43 16.07
N THR A 226 -11.59 1.78 16.48
CA THR A 226 -10.41 0.92 16.40
C THR A 226 -9.77 0.79 17.77
N ASP A 227 -9.18 -0.35 18.08
CA ASP A 227 -8.46 -0.56 19.33
C ASP A 227 -7.31 0.44 19.52
N LEU A 228 -6.77 1.00 18.42
CA LEU A 228 -5.78 2.07 18.49
C LEU A 228 -6.39 3.39 19.01
N ALA A 229 -7.66 3.68 18.67
CA ALA A 229 -8.33 4.87 19.20
C ALA A 229 -8.55 4.75 20.70
N ASP A 230 -8.98 3.57 21.17
CA ASP A 230 -9.16 3.29 22.59
C ASP A 230 -7.82 3.40 23.34
N HIS A 231 -6.76 2.78 22.75
CA HIS A 231 -5.41 2.91 23.29
C HIS A 231 -4.92 4.36 23.34
N TYR A 232 -5.21 5.16 22.33
CA TYR A 232 -4.80 6.58 22.27
C TYR A 232 -5.53 7.43 23.30
N GLU A 233 -6.77 7.11 23.60
CA GLU A 233 -7.55 7.79 24.66
C GLU A 233 -7.00 7.48 26.06
N GLU A 234 -6.67 6.20 26.32
CA GLU A 234 -6.14 5.74 27.60
C GLU A 234 -4.66 6.09 27.81
N HIS A 235 -3.87 6.02 26.75
CA HIS A 235 -2.42 6.20 26.72
C HIS A 235 -2.01 7.12 25.57
N PRO A 236 -2.23 8.45 25.70
CA PRO A 236 -1.89 9.39 24.63
C PRO A 236 -0.41 9.34 24.24
N PHE A 237 -0.14 9.34 22.95
CA PHE A 237 1.20 9.43 22.38
C PHE A 237 1.27 10.52 21.30
N ASP A 238 2.48 10.98 21.00
CA ASP A 238 2.68 12.05 20.02
C ASP A 238 2.35 11.55 18.60
N VAL A 239 1.49 12.30 17.91
CA VAL A 239 1.23 12.12 16.47
C VAL A 239 1.97 13.19 15.69
N PHE A 240 2.34 12.88 14.46
CA PHE A 240 3.05 13.84 13.61
C PHE A 240 2.28 15.15 13.41
N THR A 241 2.99 16.26 13.55
CA THR A 241 2.60 17.51 12.88
C THR A 241 2.88 17.40 11.39
N LEU A 242 2.31 18.30 10.58
CA LEU A 242 2.63 18.34 9.15
C LEU A 242 4.14 18.51 8.91
N GLU A 243 4.76 19.39 9.67
CA GLU A 243 6.18 19.73 9.56
C GLU A 243 7.07 18.51 9.92
N SER A 244 6.83 17.87 11.06
CA SER A 244 7.62 16.70 11.48
C SER A 244 7.45 15.52 10.52
N TYR A 245 6.25 15.30 9.98
CA TYR A 245 6.01 14.29 8.96
C TYR A 245 6.76 14.59 7.66
N VAL A 246 6.71 15.84 7.19
CA VAL A 246 7.44 16.25 5.98
C VAL A 246 8.94 16.05 6.17
N ASP A 247 9.51 16.47 7.31
CA ASP A 247 10.93 16.29 7.60
C ASP A 247 11.33 14.81 7.61
N LEU A 248 10.51 13.92 8.18
CA LEU A 248 10.76 12.48 8.16
C LEU A 248 10.67 11.91 6.72
N ILE A 249 9.64 12.27 5.96
CA ILE A 249 9.47 11.79 4.57
C ILE A 249 10.66 12.20 3.70
N LEU A 250 11.20 13.39 3.86
CA LEU A 250 12.40 13.79 3.14
C LEU A 250 13.58 12.88 3.46
N LYS A 251 13.80 12.57 4.75
CA LYS A 251 14.84 11.64 5.19
C LYS A 251 14.60 10.22 4.64
N CYS A 252 13.34 9.75 4.60
CA CYS A 252 12.99 8.47 4.00
C CYS A 252 13.36 8.42 2.51
N ILE A 253 13.06 9.49 1.76
CA ILE A 253 13.39 9.60 0.34
C ILE A 253 14.92 9.61 0.13
N GLU A 254 15.68 10.38 0.91
CA GLU A 254 17.14 10.42 0.84
C GLU A 254 17.81 9.07 1.11
N ASN A 255 17.20 8.23 1.98
CA ASN A 255 17.73 6.93 2.39
C ASN A 255 17.14 5.74 1.59
N LEU A 256 16.33 5.98 0.56
CA LEU A 256 15.72 4.95 -0.27
C LEU A 256 16.41 4.85 -1.63
N SER A 257 16.74 3.63 -2.07
CA SER A 257 17.36 3.40 -3.38
C SER A 257 16.58 4.08 -4.53
N PRO A 258 17.27 4.77 -5.45
CA PRO A 258 16.64 5.42 -6.60
C PRO A 258 15.97 4.44 -7.58
N GLU A 259 16.22 3.14 -7.44
CA GLU A 259 15.58 2.08 -8.23
C GLU A 259 14.21 1.69 -7.67
N ILE A 260 13.94 1.94 -6.38
CA ILE A 260 12.66 1.61 -5.73
C ILE A 260 11.62 2.69 -6.05
N VAL A 261 10.51 2.28 -6.65
CA VAL A 261 9.42 3.19 -7.03
C VAL A 261 8.61 3.61 -5.80
N ILE A 262 8.45 4.92 -5.61
CA ILE A 262 7.58 5.43 -4.54
C ILE A 262 6.14 5.53 -5.06
N HIS A 263 5.30 4.61 -4.60
CA HIS A 263 3.88 4.55 -4.97
C HIS A 263 3.03 5.57 -4.22
N ARG A 264 3.44 5.94 -2.99
CA ARG A 264 2.67 6.81 -2.10
C ARG A 264 3.60 7.48 -1.08
N LEU A 265 3.34 8.75 -0.79
CA LEU A 265 4.05 9.55 0.22
C LEU A 265 3.17 9.97 1.39
N THR A 266 1.90 9.58 1.43
CA THR A 266 0.96 9.91 2.53
C THR A 266 -0.21 8.94 2.51
N GLY A 267 -0.84 8.73 3.66
CA GLY A 267 -2.04 7.91 3.78
C GLY A 267 -3.31 8.62 3.28
N ASP A 268 -4.38 7.87 3.14
CA ASP A 268 -5.75 8.36 2.95
C ASP A 268 -6.61 7.71 4.04
N GLY A 269 -6.99 8.46 5.07
CA GLY A 269 -7.95 8.04 6.09
C GLY A 269 -9.36 8.51 5.74
N PRO A 270 -10.40 7.72 6.08
CA PRO A 270 -11.79 8.15 5.94
C PRO A 270 -12.04 9.34 6.88
N ARG A 271 -12.49 10.46 6.31
CA ARG A 271 -12.63 11.74 7.04
C ARG A 271 -13.54 11.63 8.25
N ASP A 272 -14.63 10.89 8.11
CA ASP A 272 -15.66 10.77 9.14
C ASP A 272 -15.20 9.94 10.35
N LEU A 273 -14.19 9.10 10.14
CA LEU A 273 -13.59 8.26 11.17
C LEU A 273 -12.29 8.83 11.74
N LEU A 274 -11.65 9.80 11.09
CA LEU A 274 -10.34 10.29 11.49
C LEU A 274 -10.40 11.07 12.81
N ILE A 275 -9.61 10.63 13.80
CA ILE A 275 -9.33 11.34 15.05
C ILE A 275 -8.05 12.17 14.90
N ALA A 276 -6.95 11.53 14.45
CA ALA A 276 -5.64 12.19 14.34
C ALA A 276 -4.77 11.51 13.25
N PRO A 277 -3.84 12.24 12.66
CA PRO A 277 -3.70 13.70 12.67
C PRO A 277 -4.67 14.39 11.70
N GLU A 278 -5.39 15.41 12.16
CA GLU A 278 -6.45 16.07 11.36
C GLU A 278 -5.97 16.68 10.05
N TRP A 279 -4.72 17.18 9.99
CA TRP A 279 -4.17 17.80 8.78
C TRP A 279 -4.02 16.83 7.60
N SER A 280 -4.02 15.53 7.85
CA SER A 280 -3.83 14.48 6.84
C SER A 280 -4.94 14.41 5.79
N VAL A 281 -6.16 14.89 6.12
CA VAL A 281 -7.28 14.95 5.16
C VAL A 281 -7.00 15.89 3.98
N TYR A 282 -6.03 16.79 4.11
CA TYR A 282 -5.65 17.76 3.07
C TYR A 282 -4.50 17.23 2.19
N LYS A 283 -4.63 16.03 1.66
CA LYS A 283 -3.60 15.31 0.88
C LYS A 283 -2.83 16.19 -0.11
N ARG A 284 -3.56 17.03 -0.88
CA ARG A 284 -2.91 17.92 -1.86
C ARG A 284 -1.95 18.92 -1.17
N LYS A 285 -2.36 19.44 -0.02
CA LYS A 285 -1.53 20.38 0.78
C LYS A 285 -0.26 19.68 1.28
N VAL A 286 -0.40 18.45 1.76
CA VAL A 286 0.73 17.61 2.22
C VAL A 286 1.72 17.37 1.08
N LEU A 287 1.24 16.87 -0.07
CA LEU A 287 2.09 16.59 -1.23
C LEU A 287 2.79 17.84 -1.79
N ASN A 288 2.09 18.97 -1.81
CA ASN A 288 2.69 20.24 -2.22
C ASN A 288 3.77 20.70 -1.24
N ARG A 289 3.57 20.50 0.06
CA ARG A 289 4.57 20.84 1.08
C ARG A 289 5.81 19.96 0.94
N ILE A 290 5.66 18.64 0.78
CA ILE A 290 6.77 17.72 0.51
C ILE A 290 7.55 18.18 -0.73
N ALA A 291 6.86 18.42 -1.85
CA ALA A 291 7.50 18.85 -3.09
C ALA A 291 8.24 20.22 -2.97
N HIS A 292 7.68 21.13 -2.19
CA HIS A 292 8.32 22.43 -1.88
C HIS A 292 9.60 22.22 -1.06
N GLU A 293 9.54 21.50 0.05
CA GLU A 293 10.67 21.26 0.94
C GLU A 293 11.80 20.48 0.24
N MET A 294 11.46 19.50 -0.61
CA MET A 294 12.46 18.83 -1.45
C MET A 294 13.24 19.81 -2.34
N LYS A 295 12.57 20.85 -2.86
CA LYS A 295 13.25 21.87 -3.68
C LYS A 295 14.11 22.80 -2.83
N VAL A 296 13.56 23.26 -1.70
CA VAL A 296 14.25 24.22 -0.81
C VAL A 296 15.51 23.60 -0.20
N LYS A 297 15.41 22.34 0.22
CA LYS A 297 16.51 21.60 0.88
C LYS A 297 17.38 20.81 -0.11
N ASP A 298 17.10 20.91 -1.42
CA ASP A 298 17.75 20.17 -2.53
C ASP A 298 17.83 18.66 -2.33
N VAL A 299 16.75 18.07 -1.82
CA VAL A 299 16.64 16.64 -1.52
C VAL A 299 16.29 15.83 -2.78
N TRP A 300 17.04 14.75 -3.01
CA TRP A 300 16.77 13.76 -4.05
C TRP A 300 16.72 12.34 -3.46
N GLN A 301 16.02 11.45 -4.14
CA GLN A 301 15.97 10.05 -3.72
C GLN A 301 17.35 9.41 -3.87
N GLY A 302 17.82 8.80 -2.78
CA GLY A 302 19.09 8.10 -2.72
C GLY A 302 20.30 8.96 -2.38
N ASP A 303 20.12 10.25 -2.06
CA ASP A 303 21.24 11.16 -1.74
C ASP A 303 22.07 10.74 -0.52
N LYS A 304 21.54 9.84 0.34
CA LYS A 304 22.19 9.37 1.57
C LYS A 304 22.35 7.84 1.62
N LEU A 305 22.52 7.22 0.47
CA LEU A 305 22.86 5.80 0.35
C LEU A 305 24.36 5.56 0.44
#